data_58a392a1ec26030d6e38b0cb8c27624d
#
_entry.id   58a392a1ec26030d6e38b0cb8c27624d
#
_cell.length_a   1.000
_cell.length_b   1.000
_cell.length_c   1.000
_cell.angle_alpha   90.00
_cell.angle_beta   90.00
_cell.angle_gamma   90.00
#
_symmetry.space_group_name_H-M   'P 1'
#
loop_
_entity.id
_entity.type
_entity.pdbx_description
1 polymer ?
#
loop_
_entity_poly.entity_id
_entity_poly.type
_entity_poly.pdbx_seq_one_letter_code
_entity_poly.pdbx_strand_id
1 'polypeptide(L)'
;VAAFVGNAWDPKDGRETPWIDVAWQLAGKEGVKELGNAAKTTPPGTEALTRVFKAAGAPVLILFDEVLNYLNRHRGMADQFHAFIQNLTVATTGTTHGAAIISLPRSQVEMTDWDMQWQDKITKVVRRVAKDLIANDEAEISEVVRRRLFEDIGSERVRKTICKAYADWCFERRAQLPPEWTAVDSATTEARAREYLRDRFEVSYPFHPATLSVFQRKWQALSQYQQTRGTLAMLAQWISWAYRTGFTEARREPLITIGSAPMEVPEFRSVVLGQLGESRLLSAIDSDISGPHSHARSLDADTKGVLRNIHRRVATTILFESSGGQIDKMAHLPELRFALGEPEADTTSVDTAAFTLEDKSYFIRRVGSDGFKISHQPTM
;
A
#
# COMPACT_ATOMS: atom_id res chain seq x y z
N VAL A 1 5.76 16.88 24.04
CA VAL A 1 5.02 15.94 23.19
C VAL A 1 4.27 15.00 24.08
N ALA A 2 2.99 14.72 23.77
CA ALA A 2 2.20 13.66 24.38
C ALA A 2 1.79 12.62 23.32
N ALA A 3 1.90 11.34 23.65
CA ALA A 3 1.49 10.25 22.79
C ALA A 3 0.47 9.35 23.49
N PHE A 4 -0.59 9.06 22.78
CA PHE A 4 -1.67 8.16 23.21
C PHE A 4 -1.82 7.06 22.15
N VAL A 5 -1.68 5.79 22.57
CA VAL A 5 -1.81 4.63 21.70
C VAL A 5 -2.95 3.77 22.22
N GLY A 6 -4.08 3.78 21.52
CA GLY A 6 -5.35 3.26 22.02
C GLY A 6 -5.39 1.77 22.33
N ASN A 7 -4.62 0.95 21.63
CA ASN A 7 -4.56 -0.49 21.92
C ASN A 7 -3.69 -0.83 23.14
N ALA A 8 -2.73 0.03 23.48
CA ALA A 8 -1.75 -0.20 24.55
C ALA A 8 -2.01 0.67 25.80
N TRP A 9 -2.95 1.62 25.72
CA TRP A 9 -3.20 2.52 26.82
C TRP A 9 -4.02 1.84 27.92
N ASP A 10 -3.53 1.96 29.16
CA ASP A 10 -4.24 1.54 30.37
C ASP A 10 -4.19 2.63 31.44
N PRO A 11 -5.23 2.76 32.29
CA PRO A 11 -5.22 3.66 33.42
C PRO A 11 -4.04 3.41 34.37
N LYS A 12 -3.43 4.48 34.89
CA LYS A 12 -2.36 4.44 35.88
C LYS A 12 -2.73 5.36 37.05
N ASP A 13 -2.16 5.12 38.22
CA ASP A 13 -2.37 5.98 39.39
C ASP A 13 -2.02 7.43 39.06
N GLY A 14 -2.96 8.32 39.26
CA GLY A 14 -2.87 9.74 38.92
C GLY A 14 -2.97 10.06 37.43
N ARG A 15 -3.30 9.05 36.58
CA ARG A 15 -3.52 9.16 35.14
C ARG A 15 -4.66 8.25 34.71
N GLU A 16 -5.78 8.36 35.37
CA GLU A 16 -6.92 7.42 35.26
C GLU A 16 -7.69 7.58 33.94
N THR A 17 -7.50 8.70 33.23
CA THR A 17 -8.18 8.98 31.96
C THR A 17 -7.21 9.43 30.90
N PRO A 18 -7.53 9.26 29.59
CA PRO A 18 -6.69 9.70 28.49
C PRO A 18 -6.27 11.18 28.57
N TRP A 19 -7.18 12.05 28.93
CA TRP A 19 -6.90 13.49 29.05
C TRP A 19 -5.99 13.85 30.23
N ILE A 20 -6.10 13.14 31.35
CA ILE A 20 -5.18 13.30 32.50
C ILE A 20 -3.79 12.82 32.09
N ASP A 21 -3.70 11.69 31.39
CA ASP A 21 -2.40 11.17 30.90
C ASP A 21 -1.75 12.11 29.88
N VAL A 22 -2.52 12.67 28.95
CA VAL A 22 -2.01 13.70 28.02
C VAL A 22 -1.51 14.93 28.77
N ALA A 23 -2.25 15.45 29.75
CA ALA A 23 -1.84 16.61 30.56
C ALA A 23 -0.56 16.32 31.36
N TRP A 24 -0.45 15.12 31.91
CA TRP A 24 0.78 14.68 32.60
C TRP A 24 1.99 14.63 31.66
N GLN A 25 1.83 14.08 30.47
CA GLN A 25 2.92 13.98 29.49
C GLN A 25 3.39 15.36 29.01
N LEU A 26 2.48 16.34 28.93
CA LEU A 26 2.79 17.70 28.49
C LEU A 26 3.46 18.54 29.57
N ALA A 27 2.95 18.52 30.80
CA ALA A 27 3.33 19.44 31.86
C ALA A 27 3.42 18.81 33.28
N GLY A 28 3.53 17.48 33.37
CA GLY A 28 3.66 16.76 34.63
C GLY A 28 2.50 17.01 35.62
N LYS A 29 2.84 17.09 36.90
CA LYS A 29 1.85 17.34 37.95
C LYS A 29 1.11 18.68 37.79
N GLU A 30 1.77 19.70 37.28
CA GLU A 30 1.16 21.01 37.05
C GLU A 30 0.09 20.92 35.95
N GLY A 31 0.34 20.19 34.87
CA GLY A 31 -0.65 19.95 33.82
C GLY A 31 -1.91 19.25 34.34
N VAL A 32 -1.74 18.26 35.20
CA VAL A 32 -2.91 17.58 35.87
C VAL A 32 -3.68 18.53 36.78
N LYS A 33 -2.98 19.36 37.55
CA LYS A 33 -3.59 20.36 38.41
C LYS A 33 -4.43 21.38 37.64
N GLU A 34 -3.96 21.81 36.46
CA GLU A 34 -4.67 22.74 35.57
C GLU A 34 -5.99 22.16 35.00
N LEU A 35 -6.11 20.84 34.90
CA LEU A 35 -7.38 20.19 34.54
C LEU A 35 -8.43 20.26 35.64
N GLY A 36 -8.01 20.32 36.91
CA GLY A 36 -8.86 20.29 38.07
C GLY A 36 -9.40 18.91 38.44
N ASN A 37 -9.98 18.78 39.64
CA ASN A 37 -10.46 17.49 40.18
C ASN A 37 -11.61 16.87 39.35
N ALA A 38 -12.41 17.68 38.68
CA ALA A 38 -13.51 17.20 37.83
C ALA A 38 -13.02 16.34 36.64
N ALA A 39 -11.75 16.51 36.26
CA ALA A 39 -11.16 15.75 35.14
C ALA A 39 -11.08 14.23 35.41
N LYS A 40 -11.23 13.78 36.64
CA LYS A 40 -11.28 12.33 36.94
C LYS A 40 -12.55 11.65 36.42
N THR A 41 -13.65 12.39 36.28
CA THR A 41 -14.95 11.85 35.88
C THR A 41 -15.56 12.53 34.65
N THR A 42 -15.04 13.70 34.28
CA THR A 42 -15.59 14.51 33.18
C THR A 42 -14.48 15.00 32.27
N PRO A 43 -14.65 14.93 30.96
CA PRO A 43 -13.65 15.44 30.03
C PRO A 43 -13.44 16.95 30.21
N PRO A 44 -12.18 17.43 30.14
CA PRO A 44 -11.87 18.84 30.34
C PRO A 44 -12.42 19.70 29.21
N GLY A 45 -12.88 20.90 29.57
CA GLY A 45 -13.25 21.93 28.62
C GLY A 45 -12.04 22.56 27.93
N THR A 46 -12.30 23.32 26.87
CA THR A 46 -11.28 24.01 26.05
C THR A 46 -10.35 24.91 26.88
N GLU A 47 -10.90 25.65 27.86
CA GLU A 47 -10.11 26.53 28.72
C GLU A 47 -9.13 25.78 29.62
N ALA A 48 -9.54 24.62 30.18
CA ALA A 48 -8.67 23.78 30.98
C ALA A 48 -7.52 23.22 30.13
N LEU A 49 -7.79 22.75 28.92
CA LEU A 49 -6.77 22.30 27.98
C LEU A 49 -5.80 23.43 27.58
N THR A 50 -6.32 24.63 27.35
CA THR A 50 -5.47 25.80 27.05
C THR A 50 -4.55 26.16 28.25
N ARG A 51 -5.02 26.01 29.51
CA ARG A 51 -4.13 26.18 30.68
C ARG A 51 -3.04 25.11 30.72
N VAL A 52 -3.36 23.86 30.41
CA VAL A 52 -2.35 22.76 30.28
C VAL A 52 -1.29 23.11 29.24
N PHE A 53 -1.70 23.63 28.09
CA PHE A 53 -0.73 24.04 27.04
C PHE A 53 0.17 25.17 27.49
N LYS A 54 -0.36 26.15 28.26
CA LYS A 54 0.46 27.21 28.85
C LYS A 54 1.40 26.67 29.91
N ALA A 55 0.95 25.75 30.78
CA ALA A 55 1.78 25.11 31.80
C ALA A 55 2.92 24.26 31.20
N ALA A 56 2.80 23.79 29.98
CA ALA A 56 3.87 23.08 29.28
C ALA A 56 5.08 23.97 28.96
N GLY A 57 4.90 25.30 28.90
CA GLY A 57 5.97 26.28 28.70
C GLY A 57 6.72 26.19 27.36
N ALA A 58 6.24 25.36 26.43
CA ALA A 58 6.83 25.10 25.12
C ALA A 58 5.71 24.70 24.12
N PRO A 59 5.98 24.74 22.79
CA PRO A 59 5.04 24.23 21.80
C PRO A 59 4.64 22.79 22.09
N VAL A 60 3.34 22.48 21.97
CA VAL A 60 2.79 21.17 22.28
C VAL A 60 2.44 20.40 21.01
N LEU A 61 2.78 19.11 20.98
CA LEU A 61 2.38 18.17 19.98
C LEU A 61 1.70 16.97 20.65
N ILE A 62 0.49 16.65 20.22
CA ILE A 62 -0.28 15.55 20.77
C ILE A 62 -0.55 14.55 19.66
N LEU A 63 -0.18 13.30 19.88
CA LEU A 63 -0.29 12.21 18.92
C LEU A 63 -1.31 11.19 19.45
N PHE A 64 -2.36 10.94 18.68
CA PHE A 64 -3.32 9.88 18.94
C PHE A 64 -3.22 8.81 17.87
N ASP A 65 -2.94 7.59 18.30
CA ASP A 65 -2.93 6.42 17.43
C ASP A 65 -3.94 5.38 17.92
N GLU A 66 -4.50 4.64 16.99
CA GLU A 66 -5.46 3.55 17.27
C GLU A 66 -6.64 3.94 18.15
N VAL A 67 -7.19 5.13 17.93
CA VAL A 67 -8.29 5.70 18.74
C VAL A 67 -9.51 4.77 18.82
N LEU A 68 -9.87 4.11 17.71
CA LEU A 68 -11.01 3.19 17.69
C LEU A 68 -10.78 1.94 18.54
N ASN A 69 -9.54 1.44 18.63
CA ASN A 69 -9.20 0.32 19.52
C ASN A 69 -9.41 0.70 20.99
N TYR A 70 -9.05 1.92 21.38
CA TYR A 70 -9.36 2.43 22.71
C TYR A 70 -10.87 2.47 22.96
N LEU A 71 -11.65 3.03 22.04
CA LEU A 71 -13.11 3.16 22.19
C LEU A 71 -13.77 1.78 22.29
N ASN A 72 -13.33 0.79 21.54
CA ASN A 72 -13.83 -0.58 21.60
C ASN A 72 -13.58 -1.24 22.97
N ARG A 73 -12.38 -1.05 23.53
CA ARG A 73 -12.02 -1.56 24.84
C ARG A 73 -12.75 -0.84 25.98
N HIS A 74 -13.12 0.42 25.80
CA HIS A 74 -13.68 1.31 26.81
C HIS A 74 -15.00 1.95 26.34
N ARG A 75 -15.95 1.14 25.89
CA ARG A 75 -17.21 1.60 25.29
C ARG A 75 -18.00 2.59 26.20
N GLY A 76 -17.95 2.40 27.51
CA GLY A 76 -18.59 3.33 28.48
C GLY A 76 -17.96 4.72 28.53
N MET A 77 -16.75 4.89 27.97
CA MET A 77 -16.05 6.18 27.92
C MET A 77 -16.16 6.86 26.54
N ALA A 78 -16.85 6.25 25.60
CA ALA A 78 -16.80 6.69 24.19
C ALA A 78 -17.36 8.12 24.00
N ASP A 79 -18.48 8.47 24.64
CA ASP A 79 -19.05 9.82 24.56
C ASP A 79 -18.14 10.83 25.23
N GLN A 80 -17.53 10.49 26.36
CA GLN A 80 -16.61 11.36 27.07
C GLN A 80 -15.33 11.60 26.28
N PHE A 81 -14.80 10.54 25.68
CA PHE A 81 -13.63 10.66 24.82
C PHE A 81 -13.92 11.51 23.57
N HIS A 82 -15.08 11.36 22.96
CA HIS A 82 -15.53 12.21 21.88
C HIS A 82 -15.61 13.70 22.29
N ALA A 83 -16.20 14.00 23.45
CA ALA A 83 -16.24 15.36 23.99
C ALA A 83 -14.82 15.91 24.26
N PHE A 84 -13.92 15.06 24.76
CA PHE A 84 -12.50 15.42 24.92
C PHE A 84 -11.84 15.79 23.59
N ILE A 85 -11.97 14.95 22.56
CA ILE A 85 -11.43 15.24 21.23
C ILE A 85 -12.02 16.54 20.65
N GLN A 86 -13.32 16.78 20.85
CA GLN A 86 -13.94 18.02 20.40
C GLN A 86 -13.34 19.25 21.09
N ASN A 87 -13.19 19.22 22.41
CA ASN A 87 -12.61 20.34 23.16
C ASN A 87 -11.11 20.52 22.84
N LEU A 88 -10.41 19.42 22.62
CA LEU A 88 -9.01 19.43 22.21
C LEU A 88 -8.79 20.07 20.84
N THR A 89 -9.65 19.77 19.86
CA THR A 89 -9.55 20.38 18.52
C THR A 89 -9.75 21.89 18.59
N VAL A 90 -10.66 22.38 19.44
CA VAL A 90 -10.85 23.82 19.65
C VAL A 90 -9.66 24.43 20.39
N ALA A 91 -9.13 23.77 21.42
CA ALA A 91 -7.98 24.27 22.17
C ALA A 91 -6.71 24.36 21.29
N THR A 92 -6.46 23.35 20.43
CA THR A 92 -5.29 23.36 19.55
C THR A 92 -5.40 24.40 18.44
N THR A 93 -6.58 24.65 17.88
CA THR A 93 -6.78 25.70 16.86
C THR A 93 -6.78 27.10 17.45
N GLY A 94 -7.08 27.25 18.74
CA GLY A 94 -6.99 28.52 19.47
C GLY A 94 -5.58 28.95 19.89
N THR A 95 -4.54 28.16 19.58
CA THR A 95 -3.16 28.47 19.91
C THR A 95 -2.25 28.36 18.70
N THR A 96 -1.25 29.24 18.60
CA THR A 96 -0.24 29.20 17.53
C THR A 96 0.89 28.20 17.82
N HIS A 97 0.92 27.59 19.00
CA HIS A 97 1.99 26.71 19.48
C HIS A 97 1.51 25.31 19.82
N GLY A 98 0.34 24.90 19.31
CA GLY A 98 -0.24 23.58 19.56
C GLY A 98 -0.63 22.88 18.27
N ALA A 99 -0.34 21.56 18.19
CA ALA A 99 -0.80 20.68 17.14
C ALA A 99 -1.26 19.35 17.72
N ALA A 100 -2.32 18.78 17.13
CA ALA A 100 -2.75 17.41 17.40
C ALA A 100 -2.82 16.62 16.09
N ILE A 101 -2.32 15.40 16.11
CA ILE A 101 -2.42 14.43 15.01
C ILE A 101 -3.22 13.24 15.50
N ILE A 102 -4.26 12.88 14.77
CA ILE A 102 -5.15 11.77 15.12
C ILE A 102 -5.14 10.78 13.98
N SER A 103 -4.65 9.57 14.26
CA SER A 103 -4.68 8.45 13.33
C SER A 103 -6.04 7.74 13.44
N LEU A 104 -6.75 7.68 12.33
CA LEU A 104 -8.00 6.94 12.17
C LEU A 104 -7.81 5.90 11.07
N PRO A 105 -8.11 4.62 11.31
CA PRO A 105 -8.01 3.58 10.28
C PRO A 105 -8.99 3.87 9.13
N ARG A 106 -8.55 3.60 7.89
CA ARG A 106 -9.40 3.74 6.69
C ARG A 106 -10.08 2.45 6.26
N SER A 107 -9.53 1.30 6.67
CA SER A 107 -10.09 0.01 6.28
C SER A 107 -11.36 -0.27 7.05
N GLN A 108 -12.48 -0.38 6.33
CA GLN A 108 -13.79 -0.71 6.91
C GLN A 108 -14.03 -2.23 6.97
N VAL A 109 -13.11 -3.04 6.46
CA VAL A 109 -13.33 -4.48 6.24
C VAL A 109 -13.40 -5.28 7.54
N GLU A 110 -12.74 -4.80 8.60
CA GLU A 110 -12.72 -5.44 9.93
C GLU A 110 -13.54 -4.67 10.97
N MET A 111 -14.27 -3.64 10.55
CA MET A 111 -15.01 -2.75 11.45
C MET A 111 -16.44 -3.26 11.68
N THR A 112 -16.86 -3.26 12.93
CA THR A 112 -18.27 -3.43 13.28
C THR A 112 -19.07 -2.16 12.96
N ASP A 113 -20.41 -2.25 12.89
CA ASP A 113 -21.28 -1.08 12.72
C ASP A 113 -21.04 -0.02 13.81
N TRP A 114 -20.73 -0.46 15.04
CA TRP A 114 -20.38 0.41 16.14
C TRP A 114 -19.07 1.18 15.88
N ASP A 115 -18.04 0.51 15.34
CA ASP A 115 -16.77 1.14 14.99
C ASP A 115 -16.95 2.17 13.89
N MET A 116 -17.73 1.85 12.86
CA MET A 116 -18.05 2.76 11.76
C MET A 116 -18.77 4.02 12.25
N GLN A 117 -19.75 3.88 13.15
CA GLN A 117 -20.44 5.01 13.74
C GLN A 117 -19.49 5.92 14.53
N TRP A 118 -18.60 5.35 15.33
CA TRP A 118 -17.65 6.13 16.13
C TRP A 118 -16.56 6.76 15.27
N GLN A 119 -16.06 6.05 14.27
CA GLN A 119 -15.16 6.63 13.28
C GLN A 119 -15.78 7.87 12.61
N ASP A 120 -17.03 7.76 12.19
CA ASP A 120 -17.75 8.87 11.55
C ASP A 120 -17.94 10.06 12.52
N LYS A 121 -18.31 9.81 13.78
CA LYS A 121 -18.43 10.84 14.83
C LYS A 121 -17.10 11.57 15.05
N ILE A 122 -16.00 10.85 15.27
CA ILE A 122 -14.67 11.45 15.50
C ILE A 122 -14.22 12.21 14.24
N THR A 123 -14.36 11.61 13.06
CA THR A 123 -14.01 12.24 11.79
C THR A 123 -14.75 13.56 11.59
N LYS A 124 -16.04 13.61 11.86
CA LYS A 124 -16.86 14.84 11.73
C LYS A 124 -16.37 15.97 12.64
N VAL A 125 -15.96 15.63 13.86
CA VAL A 125 -15.43 16.64 14.80
C VAL A 125 -14.06 17.15 14.31
N VAL A 126 -13.17 16.24 13.95
CA VAL A 126 -11.80 16.57 13.54
C VAL A 126 -11.79 17.36 12.23
N ARG A 127 -12.54 16.95 11.22
CA ARG A 127 -12.58 17.59 9.89
C ARG A 127 -13.07 19.04 9.88
N ARG A 128 -13.72 19.50 10.93
CA ARG A 128 -14.14 20.91 11.01
C ARG A 128 -12.97 21.88 11.03
N VAL A 129 -11.83 21.46 11.56
CA VAL A 129 -10.66 22.31 11.82
C VAL A 129 -9.34 21.70 11.36
N ALA A 130 -9.30 20.40 11.04
CA ALA A 130 -8.09 19.69 10.65
C ALA A 130 -7.91 19.61 9.13
N LYS A 131 -6.67 19.55 8.74
CA LYS A 131 -6.26 19.16 7.39
C LYS A 131 -6.05 17.65 7.35
N ASP A 132 -6.70 16.97 6.42
CA ASP A 132 -6.44 15.54 6.17
C ASP A 132 -4.99 15.38 5.67
N LEU A 133 -4.19 14.65 6.44
CA LEU A 133 -2.89 14.15 5.99
C LEU A 133 -3.12 12.73 5.44
N ILE A 134 -3.12 12.63 4.14
CA ILE A 134 -3.23 11.34 3.47
C ILE A 134 -1.82 10.77 3.37
N ALA A 135 -1.48 9.86 4.29
CA ALA A 135 -0.18 9.17 4.31
C ALA A 135 -0.07 8.04 3.27
N ASN A 136 -0.84 8.07 2.20
CA ASN A 136 -0.94 7.01 1.20
C ASN A 136 -0.86 7.54 -0.23
N ASP A 137 -0.02 8.52 -0.49
CA ASP A 137 0.40 8.79 -1.86
C ASP A 137 1.30 7.63 -2.33
N GLU A 138 1.11 7.18 -3.55
CA GLU A 138 1.88 6.10 -4.19
C GLU A 138 3.40 6.36 -4.08
N ALA A 139 3.81 7.62 -4.18
CA ALA A 139 5.18 8.07 -4.02
C ALA A 139 5.71 7.85 -2.59
N GLU A 140 4.90 8.12 -1.57
CA GLU A 140 5.28 7.95 -0.16
C GLU A 140 5.44 6.46 0.19
N ILE A 141 4.56 5.60 -0.30
CA ILE A 141 4.67 4.15 -0.08
C ILE A 141 5.92 3.61 -0.76
N SER A 142 6.20 4.02 -1.99
CA SER A 142 7.40 3.64 -2.72
C SER A 142 8.66 4.05 -1.97
N GLU A 143 8.68 5.26 -1.39
CA GLU A 143 9.79 5.74 -0.56
C GLU A 143 9.95 4.93 0.73
N VAL A 144 8.85 4.62 1.43
CA VAL A 144 8.88 3.77 2.64
C VAL A 144 9.40 2.37 2.29
N VAL A 145 8.91 1.76 1.22
CA VAL A 145 9.36 0.45 0.74
C VAL A 145 10.86 0.50 0.46
N ARG A 146 11.31 1.49 -0.29
CA ARG A 146 12.73 1.65 -0.64
C ARG A 146 13.62 1.77 0.59
N ARG A 147 13.29 2.65 1.54
CA ARG A 147 14.08 2.87 2.77
C ARG A 147 14.10 1.67 3.71
N ARG A 148 13.07 0.84 3.68
CA ARG A 148 12.96 -0.35 4.53
C ARG A 148 13.66 -1.57 3.96
N LEU A 149 13.78 -1.66 2.63
CA LEU A 149 14.26 -2.86 1.96
C LEU A 149 15.68 -2.72 1.39
N PHE A 150 16.18 -1.50 1.22
CA PHE A 150 17.50 -1.27 0.63
C PHE A 150 18.31 -0.29 1.49
N GLU A 151 19.56 -0.64 1.74
CA GLU A 151 20.55 0.26 2.32
C GLU A 151 21.09 1.22 1.25
N ASP A 152 21.32 0.70 0.04
CA ASP A 152 21.73 1.44 -1.15
C ASP A 152 21.00 0.89 -2.39
N ILE A 153 20.63 1.77 -3.28
CA ILE A 153 19.98 1.43 -4.56
C ILE A 153 20.92 1.56 -5.76
N GLY A 154 22.23 1.69 -5.50
CA GLY A 154 23.25 1.75 -6.52
C GLY A 154 23.45 3.14 -7.14
N SER A 155 24.21 3.18 -8.22
CA SER A 155 24.62 4.43 -8.87
C SER A 155 23.43 5.24 -9.41
N GLU A 156 23.38 6.52 -9.05
CA GLU A 156 22.38 7.47 -9.56
C GLU A 156 22.39 7.56 -11.09
N ARG A 157 23.57 7.48 -11.70
CA ARG A 157 23.72 7.50 -13.15
C ARG A 157 23.01 6.30 -13.81
N VAL A 158 23.19 5.10 -13.23
CA VAL A 158 22.57 3.87 -13.73
C VAL A 158 21.06 3.96 -13.57
N ARG A 159 20.59 4.36 -12.39
CA ARG A 159 19.16 4.56 -12.11
C ARG A 159 18.52 5.51 -13.11
N LYS A 160 19.07 6.70 -13.30
CA LYS A 160 18.55 7.71 -14.24
C LYS A 160 18.54 7.19 -15.69
N THR A 161 19.55 6.44 -16.09
CA THR A 161 19.60 5.85 -17.43
C THR A 161 18.49 4.84 -17.66
N ILE A 162 18.27 3.93 -16.69
CA ILE A 162 17.20 2.93 -16.76
C ILE A 162 15.83 3.61 -16.74
N CYS A 163 15.58 4.48 -15.77
CA CYS A 163 14.28 5.16 -15.65
C CYS A 163 13.94 5.99 -16.89
N LYS A 164 14.93 6.64 -17.49
CA LYS A 164 14.74 7.36 -18.76
C LYS A 164 14.37 6.42 -19.91
N ALA A 165 15.08 5.30 -20.05
CA ALA A 165 14.81 4.35 -21.15
C ALA A 165 13.39 3.77 -21.05
N TYR A 166 12.93 3.40 -19.84
CA TYR A 166 11.58 2.92 -19.61
C TYR A 166 10.52 4.02 -19.82
N ALA A 167 10.77 5.25 -19.36
CA ALA A 167 9.86 6.37 -19.57
C ALA A 167 9.70 6.70 -21.07
N ASP A 168 10.79 6.72 -21.82
CA ASP A 168 10.78 6.95 -23.27
C ASP A 168 10.00 5.83 -23.98
N TRP A 169 10.24 4.57 -23.63
CA TRP A 169 9.50 3.42 -24.15
C TRP A 169 8.00 3.52 -23.89
N CYS A 170 7.59 3.88 -22.66
CA CYS A 170 6.19 4.09 -22.30
C CYS A 170 5.57 5.23 -23.09
N PHE A 171 6.26 6.35 -23.23
CA PHE A 171 5.75 7.51 -23.96
C PHE A 171 5.50 7.16 -25.45
N GLU A 172 6.40 6.46 -26.08
CA GLU A 172 6.26 6.04 -27.49
C GLU A 172 5.07 5.08 -27.69
N ARG A 173 4.74 4.28 -26.71
CA ARG A 173 3.66 3.28 -26.75
C ARG A 173 2.41 3.65 -25.95
N ARG A 174 2.28 4.90 -25.53
CA ARG A 174 1.21 5.38 -24.62
C ARG A 174 -0.21 5.04 -25.06
N ALA A 175 -0.47 4.92 -26.36
CA ALA A 175 -1.78 4.51 -26.87
C ALA A 175 -2.14 3.04 -26.57
N GLN A 176 -1.17 2.21 -26.22
CA GLN A 176 -1.33 0.78 -25.94
C GLN A 176 -1.26 0.46 -24.44
N LEU A 177 -0.98 1.45 -23.60
CA LEU A 177 -0.77 1.33 -22.16
C LEU A 177 -1.96 1.92 -21.38
N PRO A 178 -2.12 1.59 -20.08
CA PRO A 178 -3.22 2.11 -19.30
C PRO A 178 -3.19 3.64 -19.21
N PRO A 179 -4.33 4.32 -19.42
CA PRO A 179 -4.39 5.79 -19.44
C PRO A 179 -3.90 6.46 -18.16
N GLU A 180 -4.14 5.85 -17.00
CA GLU A 180 -3.72 6.37 -15.69
C GLU A 180 -2.19 6.47 -15.53
N TRP A 181 -1.44 5.70 -16.32
CA TRP A 181 0.02 5.75 -16.33
C TRP A 181 0.60 6.73 -17.34
N THR A 182 -0.16 6.99 -18.39
CA THR A 182 0.30 7.72 -19.56
C THR A 182 -0.55 8.95 -19.84
N ALA A 183 -1.49 9.30 -18.92
CA ALA A 183 -2.37 10.43 -19.05
C ALA A 183 -1.55 11.72 -19.20
N VAL A 184 -1.45 12.14 -20.44
CA VAL A 184 -0.89 13.42 -20.83
C VAL A 184 -2.07 14.27 -21.22
N ASP A 185 -2.37 15.28 -20.41
CA ASP A 185 -3.36 16.27 -20.76
C ASP A 185 -3.00 16.87 -22.13
N SER A 186 -3.99 17.15 -22.96
CA SER A 186 -3.81 17.75 -24.30
C SER A 186 -3.05 19.09 -24.27
N ALA A 187 -2.97 19.74 -23.09
CA ALA A 187 -2.18 20.94 -22.84
C ALA A 187 -0.72 20.65 -22.43
N THR A 188 -0.34 19.38 -22.21
CA THR A 188 0.99 19.02 -21.71
C THR A 188 1.96 18.83 -22.87
N THR A 189 3.12 19.49 -22.81
CA THR A 189 4.18 19.29 -23.81
C THR A 189 4.78 17.88 -23.70
N GLU A 190 5.29 17.36 -24.82
CA GLU A 190 5.98 16.06 -24.86
C GLU A 190 7.10 15.95 -23.81
N ALA A 191 7.89 17.02 -23.65
CA ALA A 191 8.97 17.05 -22.67
C ALA A 191 8.47 16.85 -21.23
N ARG A 192 7.37 17.52 -20.85
CA ARG A 192 6.75 17.34 -19.52
C ARG A 192 6.15 15.96 -19.32
N ALA A 193 5.57 15.39 -20.37
CA ALA A 193 5.04 14.05 -20.32
C ALA A 193 6.11 13.01 -20.07
N ARG A 194 7.24 13.11 -20.76
CA ARG A 194 8.40 12.23 -20.55
C ARG A 194 9.02 12.43 -19.18
N GLU A 195 9.09 13.67 -18.69
CA GLU A 195 9.57 13.99 -17.34
C GLU A 195 8.67 13.36 -16.27
N TYR A 196 7.37 13.52 -16.38
CA TYR A 196 6.40 12.91 -15.47
C TYR A 196 6.54 11.38 -15.40
N LEU A 197 6.65 10.70 -16.55
CA LEU A 197 6.88 9.26 -16.60
C LEU A 197 8.21 8.88 -15.95
N ARG A 198 9.28 9.61 -16.26
CA ARG A 198 10.60 9.36 -15.67
C ARG A 198 10.56 9.47 -14.15
N ASP A 199 9.93 10.51 -13.61
CA ASP A 199 9.83 10.73 -12.16
C ASP A 199 9.08 9.58 -11.49
N ARG A 200 8.04 9.03 -12.10
CA ARG A 200 7.34 7.84 -11.60
C ARG A 200 8.24 6.61 -11.55
N PHE A 201 9.05 6.36 -12.56
CA PHE A 201 10.03 5.28 -12.53
C PHE A 201 11.13 5.52 -11.49
N GLU A 202 11.61 6.75 -11.33
CA GLU A 202 12.63 7.08 -10.33
C GLU A 202 12.13 6.90 -8.89
N VAL A 203 10.87 7.24 -8.62
CA VAL A 203 10.24 7.08 -7.30
C VAL A 203 10.09 5.61 -6.93
N SER A 204 9.73 4.75 -7.86
CA SER A 204 9.53 3.32 -7.59
C SER A 204 10.80 2.47 -7.68
N TYR A 205 11.88 3.00 -8.27
CA TYR A 205 13.13 2.24 -8.48
C TYR A 205 13.66 1.60 -7.18
N PRO A 206 14.10 0.34 -7.18
CA PRO A 206 14.37 -0.56 -8.33
C PRO A 206 13.15 -1.37 -8.80
N PHE A 207 11.98 -1.12 -8.29
CA PHE A 207 10.76 -1.76 -8.78
C PHE A 207 10.22 -1.06 -10.01
N HIS A 208 9.60 -1.84 -10.90
CA HIS A 208 8.73 -1.27 -11.92
C HIS A 208 7.50 -0.64 -11.22
N PRO A 209 7.00 0.53 -11.64
CA PRO A 209 5.86 1.19 -10.97
C PRO A 209 4.64 0.28 -10.81
N ALA A 210 4.30 -0.53 -11.81
CA ALA A 210 3.20 -1.49 -11.74
C ALA A 210 3.33 -2.47 -10.57
N THR A 211 4.57 -2.85 -10.18
CA THR A 211 4.82 -3.83 -9.10
C THR A 211 4.37 -3.31 -7.74
N LEU A 212 4.53 -2.03 -7.47
CA LEU A 212 4.06 -1.44 -6.20
C LEU A 212 2.59 -1.04 -6.29
N SER A 213 2.17 -0.54 -7.43
CA SER A 213 0.81 -0.07 -7.68
C SER A 213 -0.25 -1.18 -7.60
N VAL A 214 0.06 -2.43 -7.98
CA VAL A 214 -0.89 -3.54 -7.93
C VAL A 214 -1.43 -3.77 -6.52
N PHE A 215 -0.60 -3.61 -5.49
CA PHE A 215 -0.98 -3.76 -4.10
C PHE A 215 -1.99 -2.70 -3.65
N GLN A 216 -1.89 -1.49 -4.19
CA GLN A 216 -2.81 -0.39 -3.88
C GLN A 216 -4.09 -0.46 -4.71
N ARG A 217 -3.97 -0.69 -6.02
CA ARG A 217 -5.11 -0.71 -6.95
C ARG A 217 -5.98 -1.95 -6.79
N LYS A 218 -5.35 -3.11 -6.61
CA LYS A 218 -6.04 -4.40 -6.66
C LYS A 218 -6.16 -5.07 -5.28
N TRP A 219 -5.12 -5.08 -4.45
CA TRP A 219 -5.07 -5.86 -3.23
C TRP A 219 -5.56 -5.14 -1.98
N GLN A 220 -5.55 -3.81 -1.95
CA GLN A 220 -5.99 -3.03 -0.79
C GLN A 220 -7.43 -3.33 -0.36
N ALA A 221 -8.28 -3.80 -1.28
CA ALA A 221 -9.67 -4.17 -1.03
C ALA A 221 -9.84 -5.59 -0.47
N LEU A 222 -8.78 -6.38 -0.37
CA LEU A 222 -8.83 -7.75 0.15
C LEU A 222 -8.83 -7.74 1.68
N SER A 223 -9.75 -8.51 2.29
CA SER A 223 -9.91 -8.58 3.75
C SER A 223 -8.70 -9.15 4.48
N GLN A 224 -7.97 -10.06 3.85
CA GLN A 224 -6.79 -10.70 4.41
C GLN A 224 -5.49 -9.92 4.17
N TYR A 225 -5.53 -8.91 3.33
CA TYR A 225 -4.33 -8.17 2.93
C TYR A 225 -3.84 -7.22 4.04
N GLN A 226 -2.67 -7.52 4.58
CA GLN A 226 -2.03 -6.74 5.64
C GLN A 226 -1.24 -5.56 5.07
N GLN A 227 -1.83 -4.75 4.23
CA GLN A 227 -1.29 -3.50 3.67
C GLN A 227 0.26 -3.38 3.75
N THR A 228 0.77 -2.38 4.46
CA THR A 228 2.22 -2.08 4.50
C THR A 228 3.06 -3.23 5.07
N ARG A 229 2.62 -3.86 6.16
CA ARG A 229 3.42 -4.92 6.83
C ARG A 229 3.49 -6.19 5.98
N GLY A 230 2.36 -6.64 5.45
CA GLY A 230 2.30 -7.81 4.58
C GLY A 230 3.05 -7.59 3.27
N THR A 231 2.90 -6.41 2.66
CA THR A 231 3.63 -6.02 1.44
C THR A 231 5.13 -6.01 1.68
N LEU A 232 5.62 -5.39 2.75
CA LEU A 232 7.05 -5.34 3.06
C LEU A 232 7.64 -6.74 3.28
N ALA A 233 6.95 -7.61 4.02
CA ALA A 233 7.41 -8.99 4.24
C ALA A 233 7.51 -9.79 2.94
N MET A 234 6.51 -9.67 2.07
CA MET A 234 6.49 -10.30 0.76
C MET A 234 7.60 -9.77 -0.16
N LEU A 235 7.74 -8.45 -0.26
CA LEU A 235 8.77 -7.81 -1.07
C LEU A 235 10.18 -8.13 -0.57
N ALA A 236 10.39 -8.24 0.75
CA ALA A 236 11.68 -8.65 1.32
C ALA A 236 12.10 -10.06 0.87
N GLN A 237 11.16 -11.01 0.89
CA GLN A 237 11.41 -12.36 0.37
C GLN A 237 11.71 -12.36 -1.12
N TRP A 238 10.94 -11.58 -1.89
CA TRP A 238 11.12 -11.44 -3.33
C TRP A 238 12.49 -10.88 -3.70
N ILE A 239 12.90 -9.78 -3.05
CA ILE A 239 14.21 -9.15 -3.25
C ILE A 239 15.32 -10.11 -2.84
N SER A 240 15.18 -10.79 -1.70
CA SER A 240 16.17 -11.76 -1.24
C SER A 240 16.37 -12.90 -2.24
N TRP A 241 15.29 -13.37 -2.85
CA TRP A 241 15.36 -14.35 -3.92
C TRP A 241 15.99 -13.78 -5.19
N ALA A 242 15.56 -12.61 -5.65
CA ALA A 242 16.08 -11.93 -6.85
C ALA A 242 17.58 -11.65 -6.71
N TYR A 243 18.05 -11.24 -5.53
CA TYR A 243 19.46 -11.02 -5.23
C TYR A 243 20.27 -12.30 -5.36
N ARG A 244 19.81 -13.40 -4.76
CA ARG A 244 20.51 -14.70 -4.79
C ARG A 244 20.51 -15.31 -6.19
N THR A 245 19.41 -15.25 -6.89
CA THR A 245 19.21 -15.88 -8.20
C THR A 245 19.76 -15.01 -9.32
N GLY A 246 19.74 -13.69 -9.19
CA GLY A 246 20.20 -12.74 -10.19
C GLY A 246 21.68 -12.92 -10.60
N PHE A 247 22.52 -13.50 -9.73
CA PHE A 247 23.90 -13.84 -10.06
C PHE A 247 24.03 -15.11 -10.87
N THR A 248 23.05 -15.99 -10.83
CA THR A 248 23.06 -17.32 -11.48
C THR A 248 22.23 -17.35 -12.77
N GLU A 249 21.26 -16.46 -12.89
CA GLU A 249 20.40 -16.37 -14.06
C GLU A 249 21.11 -15.69 -15.25
N ALA A 250 20.87 -16.22 -16.46
CA ALA A 250 21.44 -15.66 -17.67
C ALA A 250 20.84 -14.30 -18.07
N ARG A 251 19.64 -13.99 -17.56
CA ARG A 251 18.96 -12.71 -17.77
C ARG A 251 18.90 -11.91 -16.47
N ARG A 252 19.30 -10.66 -16.56
CA ARG A 252 19.17 -9.69 -15.47
C ARG A 252 18.12 -8.64 -15.86
N GLU A 253 17.04 -8.58 -15.13
CA GLU A 253 16.01 -7.57 -15.35
C GLU A 253 16.48 -6.23 -14.77
N PRO A 254 16.41 -5.12 -15.53
CA PRO A 254 16.79 -3.80 -15.02
C PRO A 254 15.91 -3.31 -13.89
N LEU A 255 14.62 -3.70 -13.89
CA LEU A 255 13.64 -3.40 -12.86
C LEU A 255 12.99 -4.69 -12.35
N ILE A 256 12.59 -4.68 -11.08
CA ILE A 256 11.82 -5.77 -10.48
C ILE A 256 10.36 -5.64 -10.94
N THR A 257 9.95 -6.47 -11.89
CA THR A 257 8.60 -6.49 -12.47
C THR A 257 7.69 -7.48 -11.74
N ILE A 258 6.37 -7.31 -11.83
CA ILE A 258 5.39 -8.27 -11.27
C ILE A 258 5.67 -9.69 -11.79
N GLY A 259 6.00 -9.81 -13.07
CA GLY A 259 6.30 -11.10 -13.70
C GLY A 259 7.50 -11.83 -13.13
N SER A 260 8.39 -11.15 -12.40
CA SER A 260 9.56 -11.75 -11.75
C SER A 260 9.27 -12.31 -10.35
N ALA A 261 8.03 -12.24 -9.85
CA ALA A 261 7.67 -12.79 -8.54
C ALA A 261 7.96 -14.31 -8.49
N PRO A 262 8.70 -14.77 -7.46
CA PRO A 262 9.22 -16.15 -7.41
C PRO A 262 8.14 -17.15 -6.96
N MET A 263 7.10 -17.34 -7.77
CA MET A 263 5.97 -18.22 -7.46
C MET A 263 6.36 -19.71 -7.40
N GLU A 264 7.54 -20.08 -7.89
CA GLU A 264 8.15 -21.41 -7.74
C GLU A 264 8.68 -21.68 -6.32
N VAL A 265 8.92 -20.63 -5.52
CA VAL A 265 9.40 -20.74 -4.14
C VAL A 265 8.22 -20.99 -3.20
N PRO A 266 8.13 -22.15 -2.52
CA PRO A 266 6.95 -22.52 -1.72
C PRO A 266 6.65 -21.53 -0.60
N GLU A 267 7.68 -20.99 0.06
CA GLU A 267 7.54 -20.03 1.15
C GLU A 267 6.94 -18.71 0.65
N PHE A 268 7.45 -18.20 -0.48
CA PHE A 268 6.92 -16.98 -1.09
C PHE A 268 5.48 -17.17 -1.56
N ARG A 269 5.20 -18.28 -2.24
CA ARG A 269 3.86 -18.64 -2.70
C ARG A 269 2.86 -18.72 -1.55
N SER A 270 3.25 -19.31 -0.42
CA SER A 270 2.41 -19.38 0.77
C SER A 270 2.08 -17.99 1.34
N VAL A 271 3.03 -17.06 1.34
CA VAL A 271 2.81 -15.67 1.74
C VAL A 271 1.82 -14.99 0.79
N VAL A 272 2.02 -15.12 -0.52
CA VAL A 272 1.09 -14.55 -1.53
C VAL A 272 -0.33 -15.07 -1.33
N LEU A 273 -0.50 -16.41 -1.24
CA LEU A 273 -1.81 -17.02 -1.05
C LEU A 273 -2.47 -16.61 0.28
N GLY A 274 -1.67 -16.45 1.34
CA GLY A 274 -2.14 -15.93 2.63
C GLY A 274 -2.64 -14.49 2.55
N GLN A 275 -1.95 -13.62 1.80
CA GLN A 275 -2.39 -12.23 1.58
C GLN A 275 -3.66 -12.15 0.71
N LEU A 276 -3.81 -13.04 -0.25
CA LEU A 276 -4.99 -13.13 -1.10
C LEU A 276 -6.20 -13.75 -0.39
N GLY A 277 -5.99 -14.56 0.66
CA GLY A 277 -7.03 -15.35 1.30
C GLY A 277 -7.58 -16.48 0.43
N GLU A 278 -6.84 -16.92 -0.59
CA GLU A 278 -7.32 -17.79 -1.66
C GLU A 278 -6.44 -19.03 -1.87
N SER A 279 -6.44 -19.94 -0.90
CA SER A 279 -5.66 -21.19 -0.97
C SER A 279 -5.99 -22.08 -2.18
N ARG A 280 -7.19 -21.95 -2.75
CA ARG A 280 -7.63 -22.69 -3.96
C ARG A 280 -6.81 -22.36 -5.21
N LEU A 281 -6.19 -21.19 -5.26
CA LEU A 281 -5.30 -20.80 -6.35
C LEU A 281 -4.01 -21.61 -6.43
N LEU A 282 -3.68 -22.40 -5.40
CA LEU A 282 -2.49 -23.26 -5.41
C LEU A 282 -2.46 -24.20 -6.62
N SER A 283 -3.59 -24.84 -6.93
CA SER A 283 -3.69 -25.73 -8.09
C SER A 283 -3.45 -25.01 -9.41
N ALA A 284 -3.99 -23.79 -9.55
CA ALA A 284 -3.76 -22.97 -10.74
C ALA A 284 -2.30 -22.54 -10.87
N ILE A 285 -1.66 -22.18 -9.75
CA ILE A 285 -0.25 -21.79 -9.74
C ILE A 285 0.64 -22.98 -10.14
N ASP A 286 0.38 -24.15 -9.59
CA ASP A 286 1.18 -25.36 -9.87
C ASP A 286 0.99 -25.85 -11.32
N SER A 287 -0.23 -25.84 -11.85
CA SER A 287 -0.48 -26.35 -13.20
C SER A 287 -0.17 -25.34 -14.29
N ASP A 288 -0.44 -24.08 -14.09
CA ASP A 288 -0.39 -23.10 -15.18
C ASP A 288 0.78 -22.14 -15.10
N ILE A 289 1.32 -21.81 -13.89
CA ILE A 289 2.31 -20.74 -13.73
C ILE A 289 3.73 -21.25 -13.47
N SER A 290 3.93 -21.96 -12.34
CA SER A 290 5.28 -22.15 -11.81
C SER A 290 5.61 -23.56 -11.34
N GLY A 291 4.67 -24.50 -11.37
CA GLY A 291 4.96 -25.91 -11.06
C GLY A 291 5.96 -26.53 -12.03
N PRO A 292 6.60 -27.64 -11.66
CA PRO A 292 7.63 -28.28 -12.51
C PRO A 292 7.16 -28.63 -13.94
N HIS A 293 5.86 -28.91 -14.08
CA HIS A 293 5.22 -29.28 -15.34
C HIS A 293 4.15 -28.26 -15.76
N SER A 294 4.24 -27.02 -15.28
CA SER A 294 3.26 -25.99 -15.61
C SER A 294 3.25 -25.65 -17.10
N HIS A 295 2.08 -25.25 -17.59
CA HIS A 295 1.91 -24.87 -18.98
C HIS A 295 2.83 -23.71 -19.38
N ALA A 296 2.92 -22.68 -18.56
CA ALA A 296 3.82 -21.56 -18.82
C ALA A 296 5.28 -21.99 -18.95
N ARG A 297 5.73 -22.89 -18.07
CA ARG A 297 7.11 -23.39 -18.10
C ARG A 297 7.38 -24.22 -19.35
N SER A 298 6.42 -25.02 -19.77
CA SER A 298 6.52 -25.80 -21.02
C SER A 298 6.59 -24.90 -22.26
N LEU A 299 5.78 -23.83 -22.28
CA LEU A 299 5.78 -22.84 -23.35
C LEU A 299 7.07 -22.01 -23.38
N ASP A 300 7.72 -21.85 -22.25
CA ASP A 300 8.96 -21.09 -22.12
C ASP A 300 10.25 -21.87 -22.44
N ALA A 301 10.17 -23.17 -22.74
CA ALA A 301 11.33 -24.03 -22.94
C ALA A 301 12.35 -23.47 -23.95
N ASP A 302 11.85 -22.84 -25.02
CA ASP A 302 12.68 -22.30 -26.11
C ASP A 302 12.81 -20.76 -26.09
N THR A 303 12.23 -20.07 -25.09
CA THR A 303 12.28 -18.60 -25.00
C THR A 303 13.66 -18.11 -24.56
N LYS A 304 14.15 -17.03 -25.19
CA LYS A 304 15.51 -16.49 -24.96
C LYS A 304 15.52 -14.96 -24.92
N GLY A 305 16.61 -14.39 -24.44
CA GLY A 305 16.80 -12.94 -24.39
C GLY A 305 15.73 -12.23 -23.58
N VAL A 306 15.18 -11.14 -24.09
CA VAL A 306 14.11 -10.38 -23.46
C VAL A 306 12.79 -11.14 -23.31
N LEU A 307 12.60 -12.18 -24.12
CA LEU A 307 11.41 -13.04 -24.09
C LEU A 307 11.57 -14.24 -23.16
N ARG A 308 12.74 -14.42 -22.52
CA ARG A 308 12.95 -15.54 -21.59
C ARG A 308 11.88 -15.55 -20.50
N ASN A 309 11.25 -16.70 -20.33
CA ASN A 309 10.16 -16.93 -19.38
C ASN A 309 8.94 -16.01 -19.59
N ILE A 310 8.67 -15.56 -20.82
CA ILE A 310 7.60 -14.60 -21.08
C ILE A 310 6.22 -15.14 -20.68
N HIS A 311 5.93 -16.42 -20.91
CA HIS A 311 4.65 -17.03 -20.54
C HIS A 311 4.50 -17.10 -19.02
N ARG A 312 5.53 -17.51 -18.27
CA ARG A 312 5.53 -17.50 -16.82
C ARG A 312 5.37 -16.07 -16.27
N ARG A 313 6.06 -15.10 -16.84
CA ARG A 313 5.98 -13.68 -16.45
C ARG A 313 4.57 -13.12 -16.67
N VAL A 314 3.96 -13.42 -17.81
CA VAL A 314 2.58 -13.02 -18.14
C VAL A 314 1.59 -13.72 -17.20
N ALA A 315 1.69 -15.03 -16.99
CA ALA A 315 0.81 -15.77 -16.11
C ALA A 315 0.89 -15.28 -14.66
N THR A 316 2.10 -14.98 -14.17
CA THR A 316 2.32 -14.38 -12.84
C THR A 316 1.67 -12.99 -12.74
N THR A 317 1.81 -12.16 -13.77
CA THR A 317 1.19 -10.83 -13.80
C THR A 317 -0.34 -10.94 -13.82
N ILE A 318 -0.91 -11.87 -14.59
CA ILE A 318 -2.35 -12.15 -14.58
C ILE A 318 -2.81 -12.55 -13.18
N LEU A 319 -2.05 -13.39 -12.45
CA LEU A 319 -2.38 -13.76 -11.08
C LEU A 319 -2.49 -12.52 -10.18
N PHE A 320 -1.49 -11.65 -10.19
CA PHE A 320 -1.46 -10.49 -9.31
C PHE A 320 -2.54 -9.45 -9.66
N GLU A 321 -2.72 -9.15 -10.94
CA GLU A 321 -3.68 -8.15 -11.41
C GLU A 321 -5.14 -8.62 -11.32
N SER A 322 -5.40 -9.93 -11.43
CA SER A 322 -6.77 -10.47 -11.39
C SER A 322 -7.21 -10.98 -10.01
N SER A 323 -6.31 -11.07 -9.04
CA SER A 323 -6.61 -11.65 -7.72
C SER A 323 -7.12 -10.66 -6.69
N GLY A 324 -7.38 -9.42 -7.05
CA GLY A 324 -7.84 -8.38 -6.13
C GLY A 324 -8.87 -7.47 -6.78
N GLY A 325 -9.21 -6.42 -6.04
CA GLY A 325 -10.17 -5.42 -6.50
C GLY A 325 -11.63 -5.80 -6.22
N GLN A 326 -12.44 -4.77 -6.01
CA GLN A 326 -13.87 -4.93 -5.78
C GLN A 326 -14.68 -4.89 -7.09
N ILE A 327 -14.25 -4.05 -8.04
CA ILE A 327 -14.98 -3.74 -9.26
C ILE A 327 -14.38 -4.47 -10.45
N ASP A 328 -13.05 -4.49 -10.56
CA ASP A 328 -12.35 -5.08 -11.69
C ASP A 328 -11.37 -6.16 -11.23
N LYS A 329 -11.79 -7.42 -11.41
CA LYS A 329 -11.00 -8.63 -11.07
C LYS A 329 -10.41 -9.25 -12.33
N MET A 330 -9.85 -8.43 -13.20
CA MET A 330 -9.22 -8.86 -14.44
C MET A 330 -7.87 -8.18 -14.61
N ALA A 331 -6.99 -8.84 -15.36
CA ALA A 331 -5.77 -8.26 -15.89
C ALA A 331 -6.01 -7.90 -17.35
N HIS A 332 -6.05 -6.62 -17.67
CA HIS A 332 -6.24 -6.16 -19.04
C HIS A 332 -4.94 -6.13 -19.84
N LEU A 333 -5.01 -6.34 -21.14
CA LEU A 333 -3.82 -6.30 -22.01
C LEU A 333 -2.96 -5.02 -21.82
N PRO A 334 -3.54 -3.81 -21.73
CA PRO A 334 -2.75 -2.62 -21.45
C PRO A 334 -1.97 -2.71 -20.12
N GLU A 335 -2.58 -3.26 -19.06
CA GLU A 335 -1.92 -3.47 -17.75
C GLU A 335 -0.76 -4.47 -17.88
N LEU A 336 -0.97 -5.59 -18.60
CA LEU A 336 0.08 -6.60 -18.85
C LEU A 336 1.24 -6.01 -19.66
N ARG A 337 0.94 -5.24 -20.71
CA ARG A 337 1.94 -4.55 -21.54
C ARG A 337 2.76 -3.57 -20.72
N PHE A 338 2.12 -2.80 -19.84
CA PHE A 338 2.81 -1.87 -18.96
C PHE A 338 3.68 -2.60 -17.94
N ALA A 339 3.12 -3.57 -17.21
CA ALA A 339 3.80 -4.27 -16.13
C ALA A 339 5.02 -5.09 -16.58
N LEU A 340 5.04 -5.53 -17.85
CA LEU A 340 6.10 -6.37 -18.44
C LEU A 340 6.87 -5.66 -19.54
N GLY A 341 6.53 -4.41 -19.85
CA GLY A 341 7.18 -3.63 -20.89
C GLY A 341 8.64 -3.36 -20.59
N GLU A 342 9.47 -3.53 -21.59
CA GLU A 342 10.91 -3.29 -21.53
C GLU A 342 11.37 -2.55 -22.79
N PRO A 343 12.39 -1.69 -22.72
CA PRO A 343 12.87 -0.93 -23.87
C PRO A 343 13.22 -1.77 -25.11
N GLU A 344 13.65 -3.01 -24.90
CA GLU A 344 14.05 -3.95 -25.97
C GLU A 344 12.94 -4.93 -26.38
N ALA A 345 11.75 -4.85 -25.75
CA ALA A 345 10.64 -5.77 -26.02
C ALA A 345 9.50 -5.07 -26.78
N ASP A 346 8.81 -5.84 -27.61
CA ASP A 346 7.57 -5.41 -28.25
C ASP A 346 6.37 -5.83 -27.40
N THR A 347 5.34 -4.97 -27.34
CA THR A 347 4.07 -5.25 -26.67
C THR A 347 3.35 -6.46 -27.25
N THR A 348 3.47 -6.71 -28.54
CA THR A 348 2.90 -7.87 -29.25
C THR A 348 3.32 -9.20 -28.64
N SER A 349 4.54 -9.28 -28.12
CA SER A 349 5.05 -10.51 -27.48
C SER A 349 4.30 -10.83 -26.19
N VAL A 350 3.90 -9.79 -25.43
CA VAL A 350 3.07 -9.93 -24.21
C VAL A 350 1.67 -10.42 -24.58
N ASP A 351 1.07 -9.83 -25.61
CA ASP A 351 -0.25 -10.23 -26.12
C ASP A 351 -0.26 -11.67 -26.57
N THR A 352 0.71 -12.05 -27.41
CA THR A 352 0.86 -13.42 -27.92
C THR A 352 1.00 -14.42 -26.77
N ALA A 353 1.81 -14.10 -25.75
CA ALA A 353 1.96 -14.97 -24.60
C ALA A 353 0.66 -15.09 -23.78
N ALA A 354 -0.10 -14.01 -23.62
CA ALA A 354 -1.37 -14.02 -22.90
C ALA A 354 -2.43 -14.90 -23.62
N PHE A 355 -2.55 -14.76 -24.94
CA PHE A 355 -3.46 -15.58 -25.73
C PHE A 355 -3.02 -17.05 -25.82
N THR A 356 -1.72 -17.31 -25.91
CA THR A 356 -1.20 -18.70 -25.89
C THR A 356 -1.46 -19.37 -24.55
N LEU A 357 -1.32 -18.63 -23.44
CA LEU A 357 -1.68 -19.14 -22.12
C LEU A 357 -3.18 -19.44 -22.00
N GLU A 358 -4.05 -18.55 -22.49
CA GLU A 358 -5.49 -18.80 -22.50
C GLU A 358 -5.83 -20.09 -23.24
N ASP A 359 -5.21 -20.34 -24.39
CA ASP A 359 -5.45 -21.56 -25.20
C ASP A 359 -4.92 -22.84 -24.54
N LYS A 360 -3.81 -22.78 -23.80
CA LYS A 360 -3.10 -23.95 -23.28
C LYS A 360 -3.32 -24.23 -21.80
N SER A 361 -3.71 -23.22 -21.02
CA SER A 361 -3.83 -23.33 -19.56
C SER A 361 -5.18 -23.86 -19.11
N TYR A 362 -5.19 -24.51 -17.94
CA TYR A 362 -6.42 -24.99 -17.35
C TYR A 362 -7.23 -23.92 -16.60
N PHE A 363 -6.57 -22.94 -16.01
CA PHE A 363 -7.19 -21.96 -15.12
C PHE A 363 -7.13 -20.52 -15.64
N ILE A 364 -6.24 -20.20 -16.57
CA ILE A 364 -6.19 -18.88 -17.18
C ILE A 364 -7.28 -18.75 -18.24
N ARG A 365 -8.09 -17.70 -18.13
CA ARG A 365 -9.24 -17.47 -19.02
C ARG A 365 -9.30 -16.04 -19.47
N ARG A 366 -9.69 -15.85 -20.73
CA ARG A 366 -10.08 -14.55 -21.25
C ARG A 366 -11.49 -14.17 -20.82
N VAL A 367 -11.69 -12.89 -20.51
CA VAL A 367 -12.99 -12.30 -20.19
C VAL A 367 -13.13 -11.02 -21.00
N GLY A 368 -14.16 -10.98 -21.84
CA GLY A 368 -14.33 -9.87 -22.78
C GLY A 368 -13.29 -9.90 -23.91
N SER A 369 -12.90 -8.73 -24.39
CA SER A 369 -11.98 -8.58 -25.53
C SER A 369 -10.49 -8.66 -25.14
N ASP A 370 -10.14 -8.11 -23.98
CA ASP A 370 -8.76 -7.84 -23.56
C ASP A 370 -8.44 -8.19 -22.10
N GLY A 371 -9.42 -8.70 -21.34
CA GLY A 371 -9.24 -9.06 -19.93
C GLY A 371 -8.88 -10.54 -19.77
N PHE A 372 -8.03 -10.83 -18.79
CA PHE A 372 -7.61 -12.17 -18.37
C PHE A 372 -7.81 -12.34 -16.87
N LYS A 373 -8.15 -13.54 -16.43
CA LYS A 373 -8.23 -13.88 -15.01
C LYS A 373 -7.81 -15.31 -14.75
N ILE A 374 -7.46 -15.59 -13.50
CA ILE A 374 -7.29 -16.95 -13.01
C ILE A 374 -8.62 -17.43 -12.40
N SER A 375 -9.10 -18.56 -12.87
CA SER A 375 -10.30 -19.22 -12.36
C SER A 375 -9.95 -20.17 -11.21
N HIS A 376 -10.92 -20.45 -10.33
CA HIS A 376 -10.81 -21.51 -9.31
C HIS A 376 -11.17 -22.90 -9.83
N GLN A 377 -11.73 -22.97 -11.02
CA GLN A 377 -12.13 -24.23 -11.66
C GLN A 377 -11.41 -24.36 -13.01
N PRO A 378 -10.88 -25.55 -13.31
CA PRO A 378 -10.25 -25.78 -14.60
C PRO A 378 -11.30 -25.72 -15.74
N THR A 379 -10.84 -25.39 -16.93
CA THR A 379 -11.59 -25.60 -18.17
C THR A 379 -11.65 -27.09 -18.47
N MET A 380 -12.83 -27.60 -18.74
CA MET A 380 -12.98 -28.94 -19.31
C MET A 380 -12.64 -28.94 -20.78
#